data_e7df74a596a0fc87e5a06185e0cccad1
#
_entry.id   e7df74a596a0fc87e5a06185e0cccad1
#
_cell.length_a   1.000
_cell.length_b   1.000
_cell.length_c   1.000
_cell.angle_alpha   90.00
_cell.angle_beta   90.00
_cell.angle_gamma   90.00
#
_symmetry.space_group_name_H-M   'P 1'
#
loop_
_entity.id
_entity.type
_entity.pdbx_description
1 polymer ?
#
loop_
_entity_poly.entity_id
_entity_poly.type
_entity_poly.pdbx_seq_one_letter_code
_entity_poly.pdbx_strand_id
1 'polypeptide(L)'
;SPVGGICVSNTVYDELRNKKEFDGVELGLQSLKGVGRLIEIYGLKGDLLTEPKPSDYQDNKVAVHSDDEVPSIAIIPFRNKGKEEDAFYAYGICADLISDCSSAGLIRVASLERVEELSDLLIEEKAEKLDVRYIATGNLWKMDDMFQLSIEIYDTKETKIMWSDRWEESWDNLPSIKGSLSDGLLKALDTKPKVEQKVETTNPEAYEFYLKAKHKYEKRENTDDTEIARGLLN
;
A
#
# COMPACT_ATOMS: atom_id res chain seq x y z
N SER A 1 23.54 17.17 -1.91
CA SER A 1 24.58 17.97 -2.61
C SER A 1 25.94 17.73 -1.96
N PRO A 2 27.05 17.85 -2.70
CA PRO A 2 28.38 17.81 -2.12
C PRO A 2 28.58 18.99 -1.17
N VAL A 3 29.55 18.87 -0.25
CA VAL A 3 29.89 19.96 0.66
C VAL A 3 30.37 21.17 -0.17
N GLY A 4 29.70 22.31 0.00
CA GLY A 4 29.95 23.52 -0.77
C GLY A 4 29.25 23.59 -2.15
N GLY A 5 28.44 22.58 -2.52
CA GLY A 5 27.61 22.59 -3.72
C GLY A 5 26.14 22.91 -3.42
N ILE A 6 25.41 23.40 -4.42
CA ILE A 6 23.98 23.69 -4.35
C ILE A 6 23.25 22.86 -5.41
N CYS A 7 22.23 22.09 -4.98
CA CYS A 7 21.32 21.39 -5.86
C CYS A 7 19.91 21.98 -5.73
N VAL A 8 19.23 22.16 -6.85
CA VAL A 8 17.87 22.71 -6.93
C VAL A 8 16.97 21.80 -7.77
N SER A 9 15.66 21.88 -7.56
CA SER A 9 14.69 21.18 -8.42
C SER A 9 14.60 21.86 -9.79
N ASN A 10 14.10 21.12 -10.79
CA ASN A 10 13.83 21.66 -12.13
C ASN A 10 12.95 22.92 -12.07
N THR A 11 11.93 22.96 -11.23
CA THR A 11 11.06 24.13 -11.07
C THR A 11 11.84 25.37 -10.64
N VAL A 12 12.75 25.23 -9.67
CA VAL A 12 13.60 26.34 -9.20
C VAL A 12 14.64 26.69 -10.27
N TYR A 13 15.21 25.69 -10.94
CA TYR A 13 16.19 25.91 -11.98
C TYR A 13 15.59 26.64 -13.17
N ASP A 14 14.36 26.36 -13.58
CA ASP A 14 13.65 27.05 -14.64
C ASP A 14 13.48 28.57 -14.40
N GLU A 15 13.29 28.94 -13.13
CA GLU A 15 13.25 30.36 -12.73
C GLU A 15 14.63 31.03 -12.74
N LEU A 16 15.68 30.27 -12.45
CA LEU A 16 17.06 30.77 -12.37
C LEU A 16 17.75 30.86 -13.73
N ARG A 17 17.52 29.90 -14.64
CA ARG A 17 18.22 29.80 -15.93
C ARG A 17 18.06 31.03 -16.84
N ASN A 18 17.03 31.83 -16.62
CA ASN A 18 16.81 33.09 -17.35
C ASN A 18 17.71 34.24 -16.86
N LYS A 19 18.42 34.04 -15.75
CA LYS A 19 19.37 34.99 -15.17
C LYS A 19 20.78 34.56 -15.56
N LYS A 20 21.52 35.46 -16.23
CA LYS A 20 22.89 35.20 -16.77
C LYS A 20 23.93 34.76 -15.72
N GLU A 21 23.60 34.91 -14.45
CA GLU A 21 24.48 34.62 -13.31
C GLU A 21 24.38 33.14 -12.85
N PHE A 22 23.38 32.40 -13.33
CA PHE A 22 23.15 31.02 -12.90
C PHE A 22 23.22 30.08 -14.12
N ASP A 23 24.18 29.17 -14.07
CA ASP A 23 24.28 28.01 -14.94
C ASP A 23 24.17 26.74 -14.10
N GLY A 24 23.79 25.63 -14.68
CA GLY A 24 23.60 24.38 -13.97
C GLY A 24 23.87 23.16 -14.82
N VAL A 25 24.18 22.08 -14.14
CA VAL A 25 24.33 20.75 -14.72
C VAL A 25 23.15 19.87 -14.28
N GLU A 26 22.54 19.18 -15.24
CA GLU A 26 21.51 18.22 -14.97
C GLU A 26 22.08 17.00 -14.23
N LEU A 27 21.47 16.66 -13.10
CA LEU A 27 21.85 15.52 -12.24
C LEU A 27 20.82 14.37 -12.34
N GLY A 28 19.77 14.55 -13.17
CA GLY A 28 18.71 13.59 -13.41
C GLY A 28 17.66 13.52 -12.30
N LEU A 29 16.80 12.53 -12.43
CA LEU A 29 15.71 12.27 -11.49
C LEU A 29 16.24 11.66 -10.18
N GLN A 30 15.87 12.26 -9.05
CA GLN A 30 16.30 11.84 -7.72
C GLN A 30 15.10 11.61 -6.80
N SER A 31 15.20 10.57 -5.96
CA SER A 31 14.29 10.36 -4.85
C SER A 31 14.76 11.14 -3.64
N LEU A 32 13.94 12.02 -3.10
CA LEU A 32 14.26 12.82 -1.93
C LEU A 32 13.48 12.35 -0.71
N LYS A 33 14.15 12.26 0.44
CA LYS A 33 13.53 11.86 1.70
C LYS A 33 12.33 12.76 2.04
N GLY A 34 11.16 12.16 2.22
CA GLY A 34 9.91 12.87 2.53
C GLY A 34 9.17 13.43 1.32
N VAL A 35 9.61 13.12 0.09
CA VAL A 35 8.94 13.52 -1.14
C VAL A 35 8.50 12.27 -1.89
N GLY A 36 7.18 12.08 -2.04
CA GLY A 36 6.56 10.88 -2.63
C GLY A 36 6.64 10.78 -4.16
N ARG A 37 7.48 11.59 -4.81
CA ARG A 37 7.70 11.58 -6.27
C ARG A 37 9.14 11.84 -6.60
N LEU A 38 9.55 11.42 -7.79
CA LEU A 38 10.85 11.78 -8.35
C LEU A 38 10.90 13.26 -8.68
N ILE A 39 12.01 13.89 -8.36
CA ILE A 39 12.28 15.28 -8.70
C ILE A 39 13.54 15.33 -9.57
N GLU A 40 13.43 15.96 -10.71
CA GLU A 40 14.58 16.29 -11.53
C GLU A 40 15.41 17.37 -10.85
N ILE A 41 16.71 17.13 -10.68
CA ILE A 41 17.62 17.98 -9.92
C ILE A 41 18.73 18.53 -10.81
N TYR A 42 19.05 19.77 -10.59
CA TYR A 42 20.15 20.50 -11.20
C TYR A 42 21.16 20.94 -10.16
N GLY A 43 22.44 20.73 -10.45
CA GLY A 43 23.54 21.31 -9.68
C GLY A 43 23.90 22.68 -10.21
N LEU A 44 23.91 23.71 -9.36
CA LEU A 44 24.30 25.07 -9.78
C LEU A 44 25.82 25.17 -9.95
N LYS A 45 26.26 25.88 -10.99
CA LYS A 45 27.65 26.22 -11.26
C LYS A 45 27.95 27.62 -10.75
N GLY A 46 29.16 27.83 -10.25
CA GLY A 46 29.62 29.14 -9.81
C GLY A 46 31.05 29.07 -9.28
N ASP A 47 31.78 30.17 -9.33
CA ASP A 47 33.21 30.26 -8.99
C ASP A 47 33.52 29.84 -7.54
N LEU A 48 32.55 29.92 -6.64
CA LEU A 48 32.67 29.57 -5.21
C LEU A 48 31.89 28.28 -4.85
N LEU A 49 31.29 27.62 -5.83
CA LEU A 49 30.49 26.40 -5.61
C LEU A 49 31.29 25.15 -6.02
N THR A 50 31.20 24.12 -5.24
CA THR A 50 31.64 22.79 -5.65
C THR A 50 30.64 22.23 -6.67
N GLU A 51 31.07 22.08 -7.91
CA GLU A 51 30.23 21.57 -9.00
C GLU A 51 29.91 20.08 -8.75
N PRO A 52 28.63 19.69 -8.62
CA PRO A 52 28.26 18.32 -8.52
C PRO A 52 28.53 17.57 -9.84
N LYS A 53 29.18 16.42 -9.77
CA LYS A 53 29.44 15.62 -10.96
C LYS A 53 28.22 14.75 -11.25
N PRO A 54 27.69 14.72 -12.49
CA PRO A 54 26.56 13.83 -12.83
C PRO A 54 26.83 12.36 -12.50
N SER A 55 28.10 11.90 -12.57
CA SER A 55 28.50 10.55 -12.17
C SER A 55 28.17 10.22 -10.71
N ASP A 56 28.22 11.20 -9.82
CA ASP A 56 27.99 10.99 -8.38
C ASP A 56 26.47 10.82 -8.05
N TYR A 57 25.63 11.07 -9.07
CA TYR A 57 24.17 11.01 -9.01
C TYR A 57 23.58 9.97 -10.00
N GLN A 58 24.38 9.43 -10.91
CA GLN A 58 23.96 8.39 -11.86
C GLN A 58 23.80 7.02 -11.20
N ASP A 59 24.52 6.75 -10.12
CA ASP A 59 24.34 5.54 -9.29
C ASP A 59 23.14 5.67 -8.33
N ASN A 60 22.66 6.88 -8.12
CA ASN A 60 21.30 7.16 -7.65
C ASN A 60 20.27 7.17 -8.82
N LYS A 61 20.46 6.36 -9.86
CA LYS A 61 19.29 5.81 -10.55
C LYS A 61 18.40 5.38 -9.43
N VAL A 62 17.34 6.21 -9.25
CA VAL A 62 16.26 5.88 -8.35
C VAL A 62 16.48 4.47 -7.88
N ALA A 63 16.82 4.28 -6.62
CA ALA A 63 16.27 3.12 -6.01
C ALA A 63 14.76 3.30 -6.27
N VAL A 64 14.25 2.93 -7.42
CA VAL A 64 13.04 2.16 -7.51
C VAL A 64 13.33 1.20 -6.40
N HIS A 65 12.68 1.42 -5.23
CA HIS A 65 12.80 0.49 -4.12
C HIS A 65 12.74 -0.84 -4.80
N SER A 66 13.90 -1.48 -5.00
CA SER A 66 13.88 -2.73 -5.70
C SER A 66 12.95 -3.53 -4.82
N ASP A 67 11.93 -4.13 -5.38
CA ASP A 67 11.03 -5.00 -4.62
C ASP A 67 11.83 -6.09 -3.89
N ASP A 68 13.12 -6.15 -4.13
CA ASP A 68 14.13 -6.93 -3.43
C ASP A 68 14.54 -6.34 -2.07
N GLU A 69 14.38 -5.01 -1.85
CA GLU A 69 14.68 -4.37 -0.56
C GLU A 69 13.41 -4.09 0.27
N VAL A 70 12.34 -3.62 -0.37
CA VAL A 70 11.05 -3.34 0.27
C VAL A 70 9.94 -3.88 -0.62
N PRO A 71 9.29 -4.99 -0.23
CA PRO A 71 8.20 -5.55 -1.00
C PRO A 71 7.07 -4.55 -1.18
N SER A 72 6.45 -4.57 -2.35
CA SER A 72 5.30 -3.73 -2.70
C SER A 72 4.09 -4.59 -3.03
N ILE A 73 2.95 -4.31 -2.42
CA ILE A 73 1.75 -5.13 -2.55
C ILE A 73 0.49 -4.29 -2.74
N ALA A 74 -0.43 -4.79 -3.56
CA ALA A 74 -1.81 -4.38 -3.57
C ALA A 74 -2.70 -5.54 -3.10
N ILE A 75 -3.61 -5.25 -2.18
CA ILE A 75 -4.59 -6.21 -1.67
C ILE A 75 -5.91 -5.88 -2.31
N ILE A 76 -6.37 -6.77 -3.19
CA ILE A 76 -7.64 -6.60 -3.91
C ILE A 76 -8.79 -6.99 -2.97
N PRO A 77 -9.91 -6.24 -2.93
CA PRO A 77 -11.08 -6.62 -2.14
C PRO A 77 -11.49 -8.06 -2.39
N PHE A 78 -11.66 -8.82 -1.33
CA PHE A 78 -11.99 -10.23 -1.42
C PHE A 78 -13.35 -10.42 -2.08
N ARG A 79 -13.49 -11.47 -2.86
CA ARG A 79 -14.77 -11.81 -3.49
C ARG A 79 -15.68 -12.47 -2.48
N ASN A 80 -16.82 -11.84 -2.18
CA ASN A 80 -17.86 -12.48 -1.41
C ASN A 80 -18.50 -13.61 -2.24
N LYS A 81 -18.47 -14.83 -1.73
CA LYS A 81 -19.11 -16.03 -2.31
C LYS A 81 -20.39 -16.42 -1.57
N GLY A 82 -20.67 -15.74 -0.45
CA GLY A 82 -21.88 -15.91 0.33
C GLY A 82 -23.02 -14.99 -0.12
N LYS A 83 -23.91 -14.67 0.82
CA LYS A 83 -25.01 -13.75 0.59
C LYS A 83 -24.52 -12.33 0.35
N GLU A 84 -25.30 -11.53 -0.38
CA GLU A 84 -24.95 -10.13 -0.65
C GLU A 84 -24.84 -9.29 0.63
N GLU A 85 -25.69 -9.58 1.62
CA GLU A 85 -25.66 -8.94 2.94
C GLU A 85 -24.34 -9.15 3.71
N ASP A 86 -23.55 -10.18 3.35
CA ASP A 86 -22.26 -10.50 3.94
C ASP A 86 -21.06 -9.83 3.22
N ALA A 87 -21.30 -9.02 2.19
CA ALA A 87 -20.24 -8.37 1.40
C ALA A 87 -19.32 -7.47 2.26
N PHE A 88 -19.85 -6.89 3.33
CA PHE A 88 -19.07 -6.03 4.23
C PHE A 88 -17.92 -6.76 4.93
N TYR A 89 -18.02 -8.08 5.15
CA TYR A 89 -16.92 -8.88 5.70
C TYR A 89 -15.73 -8.92 4.75
N ALA A 90 -15.99 -9.21 3.47
CA ALA A 90 -14.95 -9.29 2.45
C ALA A 90 -14.21 -7.96 2.29
N TYR A 91 -14.95 -6.86 2.29
CA TYR A 91 -14.41 -5.51 2.22
C TYR A 91 -13.64 -5.13 3.49
N GLY A 92 -14.25 -5.30 4.66
CA GLY A 92 -13.70 -4.88 5.93
C GLY A 92 -12.41 -5.63 6.30
N ILE A 93 -12.37 -6.95 6.09
CA ILE A 93 -11.16 -7.76 6.32
C ILE A 93 -10.02 -7.32 5.40
N CYS A 94 -10.33 -7.04 4.13
CA CYS A 94 -9.34 -6.53 3.19
C CYS A 94 -8.77 -5.17 3.66
N ALA A 95 -9.63 -4.25 4.08
CA ALA A 95 -9.23 -2.93 4.56
C ALA A 95 -8.39 -3.01 5.85
N ASP A 96 -8.72 -3.95 6.76
CA ASP A 96 -7.92 -4.20 7.96
C ASP A 96 -6.55 -4.78 7.61
N LEU A 97 -6.50 -5.72 6.67
CA LEU A 97 -5.25 -6.32 6.21
C LEU A 97 -4.31 -5.27 5.58
N ILE A 98 -4.86 -4.32 4.81
CA ILE A 98 -4.10 -3.18 4.28
C ILE A 98 -3.53 -2.34 5.43
N SER A 99 -4.35 -2.05 6.44
CA SER A 99 -3.93 -1.28 7.62
C SER A 99 -2.80 -1.98 8.39
N ASP A 100 -2.97 -3.28 8.65
CA ASP A 100 -2.00 -4.10 9.37
C ASP A 100 -0.66 -4.16 8.63
N CYS A 101 -0.69 -4.43 7.33
CA CYS A 101 0.51 -4.46 6.48
C CYS A 101 1.21 -3.10 6.41
N SER A 102 0.44 -2.01 6.28
CA SER A 102 0.98 -0.65 6.27
C SER A 102 1.64 -0.30 7.60
N SER A 103 1.06 -0.72 8.71
CA SER A 103 1.58 -0.48 10.08
C SER A 103 2.84 -1.28 10.37
N ALA A 104 3.04 -2.42 9.73
CA ALA A 104 4.27 -3.21 9.85
C ALA A 104 5.51 -2.45 9.37
N GLY A 105 5.35 -1.45 8.50
CA GLY A 105 6.35 -0.44 8.16
C GLY A 105 7.53 -0.92 7.31
N LEU A 106 7.47 -2.16 6.79
CA LEU A 106 8.48 -2.78 5.92
C LEU A 106 7.91 -3.18 4.57
N ILE A 107 6.70 -2.75 4.25
CA ILE A 107 5.99 -3.05 3.01
C ILE A 107 5.38 -1.77 2.47
N ARG A 108 5.47 -1.57 1.18
CA ARG A 108 4.73 -0.53 0.46
C ARG A 108 3.38 -1.11 0.04
N VAL A 109 2.30 -0.63 0.64
CA VAL A 109 0.93 -1.12 0.38
C VAL A 109 0.16 -0.08 -0.42
N ALA A 110 -0.47 -0.50 -1.53
CA ALA A 110 -1.37 0.35 -2.30
C ALA A 110 -2.64 0.65 -1.49
N SER A 111 -3.14 1.88 -1.55
CA SER A 111 -4.39 2.24 -0.87
C SER A 111 -5.60 1.55 -1.52
N LEU A 112 -6.59 1.23 -0.69
CA LEU A 112 -7.82 0.56 -1.15
C LEU A 112 -8.55 1.38 -2.23
N GLU A 113 -8.63 2.69 -2.06
CA GLU A 113 -9.24 3.61 -3.02
C GLU A 113 -8.62 3.47 -4.42
N ARG A 114 -7.27 3.50 -4.53
CA ARG A 114 -6.59 3.31 -5.81
C ARG A 114 -6.80 1.92 -6.42
N VAL A 115 -6.91 0.91 -5.57
CA VAL A 115 -7.20 -0.46 -6.02
C VAL A 115 -8.61 -0.55 -6.60
N GLU A 116 -9.60 0.09 -5.97
CA GLU A 116 -11.00 0.12 -6.44
C GLU A 116 -11.16 0.89 -7.76
N GLU A 117 -10.44 2.02 -7.94
CA GLU A 117 -10.43 2.76 -9.21
C GLU A 117 -9.99 1.92 -10.42
N LEU A 118 -9.23 0.87 -10.16
CA LEU A 118 -8.71 -0.03 -11.19
C LEU A 118 -9.42 -1.38 -11.24
N SER A 119 -10.64 -1.49 -10.67
CA SER A 119 -11.37 -2.77 -10.49
C SER A 119 -11.49 -3.59 -11.78
N ASP A 120 -11.69 -2.94 -12.93
CA ASP A 120 -11.98 -3.58 -14.21
C ASP A 120 -10.74 -4.07 -14.98
N LEU A 121 -9.55 -3.76 -14.49
CA LEU A 121 -8.31 -4.14 -15.16
C LEU A 121 -7.86 -5.57 -14.80
N LEU A 122 -7.02 -6.15 -15.66
CA LEU A 122 -6.35 -7.42 -15.39
C LEU A 122 -5.34 -7.26 -14.24
N ILE A 123 -4.95 -8.37 -13.61
CA ILE A 123 -4.04 -8.36 -12.45
C ILE A 123 -2.71 -7.71 -12.79
N GLU A 124 -2.14 -8.02 -13.95
CA GLU A 124 -0.87 -7.48 -14.43
C GLU A 124 -0.96 -5.97 -14.68
N GLU A 125 -2.06 -5.51 -15.29
CA GLU A 125 -2.29 -4.08 -15.53
C GLU A 125 -2.51 -3.30 -14.23
N LYS A 126 -3.19 -3.92 -13.25
CA LYS A 126 -3.32 -3.35 -11.90
C LYS A 126 -1.96 -3.18 -11.24
N ALA A 127 -1.14 -4.21 -11.29
CA ALA A 127 0.19 -4.18 -10.70
C ALA A 127 1.06 -3.08 -11.29
N GLU A 128 1.05 -2.93 -12.62
CA GLU A 128 1.78 -1.88 -13.32
C GLU A 128 1.29 -0.47 -12.91
N LYS A 129 -0.03 -0.24 -12.92
CA LYS A 129 -0.60 1.07 -12.58
C LYS A 129 -0.46 1.45 -11.09
N LEU A 130 -0.47 0.46 -10.21
CA LEU A 130 -0.25 0.64 -8.78
C LEU A 130 1.22 0.68 -8.40
N ASP A 131 2.10 0.36 -9.36
CA ASP A 131 3.54 0.23 -9.17
C ASP A 131 3.84 -0.73 -8.01
N VAL A 132 3.27 -1.95 -8.07
CA VAL A 132 3.47 -2.99 -7.08
C VAL A 132 3.90 -4.29 -7.74
N ARG A 133 4.75 -5.07 -7.05
CA ARG A 133 5.17 -6.39 -7.51
C ARG A 133 4.17 -7.49 -7.13
N TYR A 134 3.60 -7.39 -5.94
CA TYR A 134 2.72 -8.44 -5.42
C TYR A 134 1.26 -8.01 -5.46
N ILE A 135 0.40 -8.96 -5.83
CA ILE A 135 -1.06 -8.80 -5.76
C ILE A 135 -1.61 -9.90 -4.85
N ALA A 136 -2.29 -9.50 -3.76
CA ALA A 136 -3.06 -10.41 -2.94
C ALA A 136 -4.52 -10.40 -3.38
N THR A 137 -5.08 -11.58 -3.63
CA THR A 137 -6.50 -11.80 -3.93
C THR A 137 -7.07 -12.86 -3.01
N GLY A 138 -8.39 -12.85 -2.81
CA GLY A 138 -9.01 -13.84 -1.95
C GLY A 138 -10.49 -14.00 -2.18
N ASN A 139 -11.05 -15.01 -1.54
CA ASN A 139 -12.48 -15.26 -1.51
C ASN A 139 -12.92 -15.47 -0.06
N LEU A 140 -14.12 -15.01 0.21
CA LEU A 140 -14.77 -15.15 1.48
C LEU A 140 -16.13 -15.77 1.28
N TRP A 141 -16.44 -16.78 2.09
CA TRP A 141 -17.73 -17.45 2.11
C TRP A 141 -18.19 -17.67 3.55
N LYS A 142 -19.26 -16.99 3.95
CA LYS A 142 -19.95 -17.24 5.21
C LYS A 142 -21.08 -18.22 4.96
N MET A 143 -21.13 -19.31 5.70
CA MET A 143 -22.12 -20.38 5.67
C MET A 143 -22.65 -20.59 7.08
N ASP A 144 -23.75 -19.95 7.39
CA ASP A 144 -24.36 -19.96 8.75
C ASP A 144 -23.30 -19.59 9.83
N ASP A 145 -22.92 -20.53 10.66
CA ASP A 145 -21.93 -20.36 11.75
C ASP A 145 -20.49 -20.65 11.31
N MET A 146 -20.29 -21.03 10.04
CA MET A 146 -18.99 -21.34 9.47
C MET A 146 -18.52 -20.23 8.54
N PHE A 147 -17.22 -20.08 8.48
CA PHE A 147 -16.56 -19.06 7.71
C PHE A 147 -15.38 -19.68 6.96
N GLN A 148 -15.36 -19.48 5.66
CA GLN A 148 -14.25 -19.90 4.81
C GLN A 148 -13.59 -18.69 4.17
N LEU A 149 -12.30 -18.54 4.38
CA LEU A 149 -11.46 -17.53 3.77
C LEU A 149 -10.33 -18.19 3.01
N SER A 150 -10.09 -17.76 1.79
CA SER A 150 -8.90 -18.14 1.02
C SER A 150 -8.17 -16.90 0.54
N ILE A 151 -6.86 -16.94 0.49
CA ILE A 151 -6.00 -15.88 -0.03
C ILE A 151 -4.90 -16.47 -0.88
N GLU A 152 -4.47 -15.72 -1.89
CA GLU A 152 -3.34 -16.02 -2.75
C GLU A 152 -2.53 -14.75 -2.96
N ILE A 153 -1.20 -14.86 -2.92
CA ILE A 153 -0.27 -13.81 -3.32
C ILE A 153 0.35 -14.19 -4.66
N TYR A 154 0.13 -13.36 -5.64
CA TYR A 154 0.68 -13.48 -6.99
C TYR A 154 1.89 -12.55 -7.14
N ASP A 155 3.04 -13.10 -7.56
CA ASP A 155 4.23 -12.35 -7.94
C ASP A 155 4.13 -12.03 -9.44
N THR A 156 3.92 -10.78 -9.79
CA THR A 156 3.76 -10.35 -11.18
C THR A 156 5.05 -10.40 -11.98
N LYS A 157 6.21 -10.30 -11.32
CA LYS A 157 7.53 -10.41 -11.94
C LYS A 157 7.86 -11.86 -12.33
N GLU A 158 7.55 -12.80 -11.43
CA GLU A 158 7.78 -14.23 -11.63
C GLU A 158 6.58 -14.94 -12.28
N THR A 159 5.46 -14.23 -12.45
CA THR A 159 4.19 -14.73 -13.02
C THR A 159 3.70 -16.02 -12.36
N LYS A 160 3.77 -16.10 -11.03
CA LYS A 160 3.39 -17.27 -10.25
C LYS A 160 2.74 -16.90 -8.92
N ILE A 161 1.94 -17.81 -8.39
CA ILE A 161 1.47 -17.74 -7.00
C ILE A 161 2.66 -18.12 -6.11
N MET A 162 3.06 -17.20 -5.22
CA MET A 162 4.17 -17.44 -4.30
C MET A 162 3.70 -17.98 -2.95
N TRP A 163 2.46 -17.71 -2.58
CA TRP A 163 1.87 -18.17 -1.34
C TRP A 163 0.36 -18.23 -1.48
N SER A 164 -0.25 -19.23 -0.85
CA SER A 164 -1.70 -19.33 -0.67
C SER A 164 -2.01 -20.00 0.65
N ASP A 165 -3.12 -19.61 1.25
CA ASP A 165 -3.62 -20.24 2.47
C ASP A 165 -5.16 -20.23 2.50
N ARG A 166 -5.74 -21.08 3.35
CA ARG A 166 -7.17 -21.24 3.47
C ARG A 166 -7.54 -21.58 4.90
N TRP A 167 -8.52 -20.87 5.42
CA TRP A 167 -9.11 -21.10 6.74
C TRP A 167 -10.57 -21.51 6.58
N GLU A 168 -10.96 -22.47 7.37
CA GLU A 168 -12.35 -22.91 7.53
C GLU A 168 -12.60 -23.06 9.02
N GLU A 169 -13.29 -22.09 9.61
CA GLU A 169 -13.39 -21.90 11.04
C GLU A 169 -14.79 -21.50 11.43
N SER A 170 -15.10 -21.67 12.72
CA SER A 170 -16.30 -21.09 13.30
C SER A 170 -16.26 -19.57 13.22
N TRP A 171 -17.42 -18.96 13.02
CA TRP A 171 -17.61 -17.52 13.05
C TRP A 171 -16.96 -16.85 14.29
N ASP A 172 -17.06 -17.48 15.44
CA ASP A 172 -16.49 -16.97 16.70
C ASP A 172 -14.96 -16.76 16.64
N ASN A 173 -14.28 -17.42 15.72
CA ASN A 173 -12.83 -17.32 15.53
C ASN A 173 -12.40 -16.22 14.53
N LEU A 174 -13.32 -15.45 13.97
CA LEU A 174 -13.02 -14.44 12.95
C LEU A 174 -11.90 -13.45 13.34
N PRO A 175 -11.87 -12.90 14.58
CA PRO A 175 -10.76 -12.03 14.98
C PRO A 175 -9.39 -12.73 14.97
N SER A 176 -9.35 -14.02 15.30
CA SER A 176 -8.10 -14.82 15.27
C SER A 176 -7.64 -15.10 13.84
N ILE A 177 -8.57 -15.31 12.90
CA ILE A 177 -8.27 -15.52 11.49
C ILE A 177 -7.61 -14.27 10.91
N LYS A 178 -8.09 -13.07 11.27
CA LYS A 178 -7.48 -11.79 10.85
C LYS A 178 -5.99 -11.75 11.21
N GLY A 179 -5.65 -12.07 12.46
CA GLY A 179 -4.25 -12.11 12.92
C GLY A 179 -3.40 -13.10 12.12
N SER A 180 -3.90 -14.33 11.95
CA SER A 180 -3.21 -15.38 11.18
C SER A 180 -3.02 -15.00 9.71
N LEU A 181 -3.98 -14.28 9.14
CA LEU A 181 -3.94 -13.78 7.77
C LEU A 181 -2.85 -12.73 7.58
N SER A 182 -2.79 -11.74 8.47
CA SER A 182 -1.75 -10.70 8.47
C SER A 182 -0.36 -11.28 8.66
N ASP A 183 -0.19 -12.17 9.63
CA ASP A 183 1.08 -12.83 9.92
C ASP A 183 1.55 -13.71 8.74
N GLY A 184 0.64 -14.47 8.13
CA GLY A 184 0.91 -15.29 6.96
C GLY A 184 1.38 -14.47 5.77
N LEU A 185 0.71 -13.35 5.49
CA LEU A 185 1.06 -12.45 4.40
C LEU A 185 2.42 -11.79 4.64
N LEU A 186 2.67 -11.26 5.84
CA LEU A 186 3.95 -10.65 6.21
C LEU A 186 5.10 -11.65 6.11
N LYS A 187 4.90 -12.88 6.58
CA LYS A 187 5.88 -13.96 6.48
C LYS A 187 6.15 -14.36 5.03
N ALA A 188 5.11 -14.43 4.20
CA ALA A 188 5.26 -14.77 2.78
C ALA A 188 6.10 -13.72 2.02
N LEU A 189 6.05 -12.46 2.45
CA LEU A 189 6.84 -11.35 1.91
C LEU A 189 8.19 -11.17 2.60
N ASP A 190 8.63 -12.16 3.42
CA ASP A 190 9.88 -12.12 4.20
C ASP A 190 10.02 -10.87 5.08
N THR A 191 8.90 -10.39 5.59
CA THR A 191 8.85 -9.22 6.45
C THR A 191 8.45 -9.60 7.87
N LYS A 192 9.00 -8.90 8.86
CA LYS A 192 8.63 -9.08 10.26
C LYS A 192 7.94 -7.83 10.78
N PRO A 193 6.79 -7.95 11.46
CA PRO A 193 6.14 -6.81 12.06
C PRO A 193 7.09 -6.14 13.05
N LYS A 194 7.20 -4.82 12.97
CA LYS A 194 8.02 -4.01 13.91
C LYS A 194 7.40 -3.90 15.29
N VAL A 195 6.11 -4.16 15.39
CA VAL A 195 5.33 -4.05 16.63
C VAL A 195 4.41 -5.27 16.68
N GLU A 196 4.29 -5.90 17.85
CA GLU A 196 3.24 -6.90 18.08
C GLU A 196 1.89 -6.24 17.82
N GLN A 197 1.15 -6.80 16.85
CA GLN A 197 -0.19 -6.31 16.55
C GLN A 197 -1.07 -6.53 17.77
N LYS A 198 -1.57 -5.47 18.36
CA LYS A 198 -2.60 -5.57 19.40
C LYS A 198 -3.85 -6.13 18.74
N VAL A 199 -4.31 -7.26 19.24
CA VAL A 199 -5.67 -7.76 18.94
C VAL A 199 -6.63 -6.71 19.50
N GLU A 200 -7.26 -5.93 18.64
CA GLU A 200 -8.15 -4.83 19.05
C GLU A 200 -9.38 -5.35 19.78
N THR A 201 -9.87 -6.51 19.38
CA THR A 201 -10.97 -7.22 20.07
C THR A 201 -10.90 -8.72 19.84
N THR A 202 -11.30 -9.49 20.83
CA THR A 202 -11.53 -10.94 20.73
C THR A 202 -13.03 -11.26 20.64
N ASN A 203 -13.90 -10.25 20.70
CA ASN A 203 -15.36 -10.43 20.62
C ASN A 203 -15.79 -10.41 19.13
N PRO A 204 -16.32 -11.51 18.59
CA PRO A 204 -16.74 -11.61 17.19
C PRO A 204 -17.86 -10.64 16.82
N GLU A 205 -18.83 -10.43 17.71
CA GLU A 205 -19.94 -9.50 17.47
C GLU A 205 -19.44 -8.05 17.39
N ALA A 206 -18.55 -7.65 18.31
CA ALA A 206 -17.95 -6.31 18.28
C ALA A 206 -17.14 -6.10 16.99
N TYR A 207 -16.42 -7.13 16.54
CA TYR A 207 -15.68 -7.08 15.29
C TYR A 207 -16.61 -7.00 14.07
N GLU A 208 -17.72 -7.74 14.09
CA GLU A 208 -18.75 -7.64 13.04
C GLU A 208 -19.34 -6.23 12.92
N PHE A 209 -19.72 -5.62 14.06
CA PHE A 209 -20.24 -4.24 14.06
C PHE A 209 -19.19 -3.25 13.54
N TYR A 210 -17.93 -3.43 13.90
CA TYR A 210 -16.82 -2.63 13.37
C TYR A 210 -16.70 -2.75 11.84
N LEU A 211 -16.72 -3.96 11.29
CA LEU A 211 -16.65 -4.19 9.84
C LEU A 211 -17.85 -3.58 9.10
N LYS A 212 -19.07 -3.71 9.66
CA LYS A 212 -20.28 -3.08 9.13
C LYS A 212 -20.16 -1.56 9.12
N ALA A 213 -19.71 -0.97 10.23
CA ALA A 213 -19.54 0.46 10.36
C ALA A 213 -18.50 0.98 9.35
N LYS A 214 -17.37 0.31 9.24
CA LYS A 214 -16.31 0.64 8.30
C LYS A 214 -16.79 0.60 6.85
N HIS A 215 -17.44 -0.48 6.45
CA HIS A 215 -18.00 -0.61 5.11
C HIS A 215 -19.05 0.48 4.81
N LYS A 216 -19.97 0.74 5.75
CA LYS A 216 -20.99 1.77 5.59
C LYS A 216 -20.40 3.17 5.50
N TYR A 217 -19.35 3.45 6.27
CA TYR A 217 -18.64 4.73 6.23
C TYR A 217 -17.90 4.95 4.90
N GLU A 218 -17.22 3.93 4.39
CA GLU A 218 -16.49 4.02 3.12
C GLU A 218 -17.42 4.15 1.91
N LYS A 219 -18.55 3.45 1.94
CA LYS A 219 -19.57 3.48 0.85
C LYS A 219 -20.64 4.55 1.08
N ARG A 220 -20.41 5.53 1.99
CA ARG A 220 -21.37 6.58 2.28
C ARG A 220 -21.64 7.49 1.08
N GLU A 221 -22.90 7.76 0.85
CA GLU A 221 -23.36 8.69 -0.18
C GLU A 221 -23.86 10.03 0.44
N ASN A 222 -24.17 10.02 1.73
CA ASN A 222 -24.76 11.16 2.43
C ASN A 222 -24.40 11.17 3.93
N THR A 223 -24.87 12.19 4.63
CA THR A 223 -24.62 12.38 6.06
C THR A 223 -25.29 11.32 6.93
N ASP A 224 -26.46 10.82 6.51
CA ASP A 224 -27.22 9.80 7.26
C ASP A 224 -26.44 8.48 7.30
N ASP A 225 -25.73 8.14 6.23
CA ASP A 225 -24.84 6.97 6.19
C ASP A 225 -23.72 7.08 7.23
N THR A 226 -23.19 8.27 7.45
CA THR A 226 -22.17 8.54 8.47
C THR A 226 -22.75 8.37 9.89
N GLU A 227 -23.97 8.82 10.14
CA GLU A 227 -24.63 8.65 11.44
C GLU A 227 -24.99 7.18 11.70
N ILE A 228 -25.41 6.44 10.67
CA ILE A 228 -25.64 4.99 10.77
C ILE A 228 -24.33 4.27 11.11
N ALA A 229 -23.24 4.58 10.41
CA ALA A 229 -21.93 3.99 10.68
C ALA A 229 -21.47 4.28 12.12
N ARG A 230 -21.66 5.50 12.62
CA ARG A 230 -21.36 5.87 14.00
C ARG A 230 -22.23 5.12 15.00
N GLY A 231 -23.52 4.92 14.70
CA GLY A 231 -24.45 4.18 15.55
C GLY A 231 -24.07 2.70 15.72
N LEU A 232 -23.40 2.10 14.73
CA LEU A 232 -22.93 0.71 14.80
C LEU A 232 -21.71 0.53 15.74
N LEU A 233 -21.05 1.62 16.13
CA LEU A 233 -19.86 1.60 16.99
C LEU A 233 -20.19 1.94 18.47
N ASN A 234 -21.44 2.26 18.80
CA ASN A 234 -21.90 2.59 20.16
C ASN A 234 -22.74 1.46 20.75
#